data_1ac834fbd63d0e773370460f46da8ff1
#
_entry.id   1ac834fbd63d0e773370460f46da8ff1
#
_cell.length_a   1.000
_cell.length_b   1.000
_cell.length_c   1.000
_cell.angle_alpha   90.00
_cell.angle_beta   90.00
_cell.angle_gamma   90.00
#
_symmetry.space_group_name_H-M   'P 1'
#
loop_
_entity.id
_entity.type
_entity.pdbx_description
1 polymer ?
#
loop_
_entity_poly.entity_id
_entity_poly.type
_entity_poly.pdbx_seq_one_letter_code
_entity_poly.pdbx_strand_id
1 'polypeptide(L)'
;MLLENLDIDFLFDNSNLSNINLNEDHISNKLRNIFDSYSFYDSYIKAIVVSISEKEIIVIDENFELKNAFWSDDYKWARDRISINELGKVPNGFNDFLNFGDFIHLKKNDDYLSLDQVPEAEASLISVHPETGEVIAYVGGKNFNESNFDRVSSSFPQSGSSFKPFIYSSSIANGYNLSTLINDAPIIFEDENLESAWTVSYTHLTLPTTPYV
;
A
#
# COMPACT_ATOMS: atom_id res chain seq x y z
N MET A 1 2.31 -9.25 3.50
CA MET A 1 2.26 -8.30 4.63
C MET A 1 3.61 -8.36 5.32
N LEU A 2 4.27 -7.22 5.51
CA LEU A 2 5.47 -7.15 6.34
C LEU A 2 5.00 -6.89 7.76
N LEU A 3 5.11 -7.89 8.62
CA LEU A 3 4.88 -7.77 10.04
C LEU A 3 6.24 -7.61 10.72
N GLU A 4 6.34 -6.66 11.61
CA GLU A 4 7.50 -6.53 12.48
C GLU A 4 7.19 -7.20 13.81
N ASN A 5 7.99 -8.20 14.17
CA ASN A 5 7.85 -8.91 15.43
C ASN A 5 8.73 -8.25 16.49
N LEU A 6 8.11 -7.85 17.57
CA LEU A 6 8.73 -7.15 18.69
C LEU A 6 8.98 -8.11 19.85
N ASP A 7 10.13 -7.96 20.50
CA ASP A 7 10.38 -8.61 21.78
C ASP A 7 9.58 -7.89 22.88
N ILE A 8 8.48 -8.52 23.28
CA ILE A 8 7.55 -7.99 24.30
C ILE A 8 7.49 -8.86 25.55
N ASP A 9 8.43 -9.78 25.72
CA ASP A 9 8.47 -10.68 26.90
C ASP A 9 8.48 -9.92 28.23
N PHE A 10 9.00 -8.69 28.20
CA PHE A 10 9.00 -7.80 29.38
C PHE A 10 7.61 -7.40 29.88
N LEU A 11 6.56 -7.55 29.06
CA LEU A 11 5.17 -7.24 29.43
C LEU A 11 4.56 -8.31 30.34
N PHE A 12 5.16 -9.50 30.39
CA PHE A 12 4.57 -10.66 31.05
C PHE A 12 5.40 -11.11 32.24
N ASP A 13 4.79 -11.01 33.41
CA ASP A 13 5.30 -11.70 34.57
C ASP A 13 4.69 -13.11 34.58
N ASN A 14 5.50 -14.16 34.24
CA ASN A 14 5.11 -15.56 34.22
C ASN A 14 4.02 -15.97 33.21
N SER A 15 4.04 -15.51 31.97
CA SER A 15 3.20 -16.04 30.87
C SER A 15 1.69 -15.93 31.04
N ASN A 16 1.18 -15.04 31.90
CA ASN A 16 -0.24 -14.92 32.16
C ASN A 16 -0.75 -13.52 31.78
N LEU A 17 -1.61 -13.44 30.73
CA LEU A 17 -2.24 -12.20 30.27
C LEU A 17 -2.96 -11.40 31.38
N SER A 18 -3.46 -12.11 32.41
CA SER A 18 -4.12 -11.48 33.57
C SER A 18 -3.17 -10.71 34.48
N ASN A 19 -1.86 -10.85 34.34
CA ASN A 19 -0.84 -10.23 35.16
C ASN A 19 -0.06 -9.12 34.46
N ILE A 20 -0.56 -8.62 33.31
CA ILE A 20 0.04 -7.45 32.65
C ILE A 20 -0.21 -6.23 33.52
N ASN A 21 0.81 -5.73 34.18
CA ASN A 21 0.73 -4.49 34.94
C ASN A 21 1.13 -3.30 34.06
N LEU A 22 0.22 -2.89 33.19
CA LEU A 22 0.42 -1.75 32.28
C LEU A 22 0.66 -0.41 32.99
N ASN A 23 0.42 -0.36 34.32
CA ASN A 23 0.57 0.84 35.12
C ASN A 23 2.00 1.02 35.68
N GLU A 24 2.91 0.10 35.48
CA GLU A 24 4.30 0.29 35.86
C GLU A 24 4.99 1.28 34.91
N ASP A 25 5.56 2.34 35.50
CA ASP A 25 6.20 3.43 34.72
C ASP A 25 7.25 2.93 33.72
N HIS A 26 7.99 1.89 34.07
CA HIS A 26 8.99 1.30 33.20
C HIS A 26 8.38 0.63 31.96
N ILE A 27 7.31 -0.13 32.15
CA ILE A 27 6.59 -0.82 31.08
C ILE A 27 5.92 0.20 30.16
N SER A 28 5.21 1.17 30.74
CA SER A 28 4.54 2.24 30.01
C SER A 28 5.53 3.07 29.17
N ASN A 29 6.70 3.40 29.71
CA ASN A 29 7.73 4.14 28.96
C ASN A 29 8.30 3.32 27.79
N LYS A 30 8.51 2.01 28.00
CA LYS A 30 9.03 1.13 26.94
C LYS A 30 8.02 0.96 25.80
N LEU A 31 6.74 0.74 26.13
CA LEU A 31 5.66 0.70 25.15
C LEU A 31 5.51 2.02 24.39
N ARG A 32 5.57 3.15 25.09
CA ARG A 32 5.50 4.47 24.45
C ARG A 32 6.61 4.65 23.45
N ASN A 33 7.85 4.33 23.79
CA ASN A 33 8.97 4.40 22.86
C ASN A 33 8.77 3.52 21.62
N ILE A 34 8.18 2.34 21.78
CA ILE A 34 7.84 1.46 20.66
C ILE A 34 6.79 2.15 19.78
N PHE A 35 5.65 2.56 20.33
CA PHE A 35 4.59 3.18 19.52
C PHE A 35 5.01 4.51 18.86
N ASP A 36 5.87 5.30 19.53
CA ASP A 36 6.39 6.57 19.00
C ASP A 36 7.40 6.35 17.85
N SER A 37 8.01 5.18 17.76
CA SER A 37 8.91 4.83 16.64
C SER A 37 8.19 4.59 15.32
N TYR A 38 6.89 4.33 15.36
CA TYR A 38 6.07 4.10 14.16
C TYR A 38 5.31 5.35 13.74
N SER A 39 5.16 5.52 12.44
CA SER A 39 4.43 6.64 11.86
C SER A 39 2.98 6.70 12.35
N PHE A 40 2.48 7.91 12.53
CA PHE A 40 1.07 8.16 12.85
C PHE A 40 0.22 8.11 11.58
N TYR A 41 -0.92 7.44 11.66
CA TYR A 41 -1.94 7.38 10.61
C TYR A 41 -3.32 7.62 11.23
N ASP A 42 -3.96 8.71 10.89
CA ASP A 42 -5.20 9.22 11.52
C ASP A 42 -6.36 8.20 11.52
N SER A 43 -6.38 7.31 10.52
CA SER A 43 -7.44 6.31 10.35
C SER A 43 -7.13 4.96 10.99
N TYR A 44 -5.97 4.82 11.64
CA TYR A 44 -5.49 3.53 12.16
C TYR A 44 -5.08 3.64 13.62
N ILE A 45 -5.32 2.57 14.35
CA ILE A 45 -4.84 2.35 15.72
C ILE A 45 -3.61 1.45 15.63
N LYS A 46 -2.51 1.87 16.21
CA LYS A 46 -1.31 1.06 16.37
C LYS A 46 -1.53 0.06 17.49
N ALA A 47 -1.18 -1.19 17.26
CA ALA A 47 -1.41 -2.24 18.23
C ALA A 47 -0.32 -3.33 18.18
N ILE A 48 -0.09 -3.97 19.31
CA ILE A 48 0.84 -5.09 19.48
C ILE A 48 0.03 -6.31 19.88
N VAL A 49 0.25 -7.43 19.19
CA VAL A 49 -0.44 -8.68 19.44
C VAL A 49 0.09 -9.34 20.71
N VAL A 50 -0.77 -9.57 21.69
CA VAL A 50 -0.41 -10.18 22.99
C VAL A 50 -1.09 -11.53 23.23
N SER A 51 -2.08 -11.89 22.44
CA SER A 51 -2.67 -13.23 22.44
C SER A 51 -3.29 -13.53 21.09
N ILE A 52 -3.18 -14.78 20.66
CA ILE A 52 -3.68 -15.23 19.37
C ILE A 52 -4.46 -16.51 19.55
N SER A 53 -5.64 -16.54 18.96
CA SER A 53 -6.39 -17.76 18.67
C SER A 53 -6.75 -17.80 17.18
N GLU A 54 -7.36 -18.86 16.73
CA GLU A 54 -7.77 -18.97 15.32
C GLU A 54 -8.72 -17.85 14.89
N LYS A 55 -9.64 -17.45 15.76
CA LYS A 55 -10.74 -16.52 15.45
C LYS A 55 -10.71 -15.20 16.22
N GLU A 56 -9.76 -15.03 17.11
CA GLU A 56 -9.66 -13.85 17.95
C GLU A 56 -8.21 -13.53 18.28
N ILE A 57 -7.88 -12.26 18.30
CA ILE A 57 -6.62 -11.74 18.85
C ILE A 57 -6.91 -10.74 19.95
N ILE A 58 -6.02 -10.71 20.96
CA ILE A 58 -5.97 -9.66 21.95
C ILE A 58 -4.72 -8.84 21.65
N VAL A 59 -4.88 -7.53 21.69
CA VAL A 59 -3.81 -6.57 21.40
C VAL A 59 -3.73 -5.52 22.49
N ILE A 60 -2.56 -4.90 22.64
CA ILE A 60 -2.37 -3.66 23.39
C ILE A 60 -2.30 -2.53 22.36
N ASP A 61 -3.15 -1.52 22.51
CA ASP A 61 -3.15 -0.34 21.66
C ASP A 61 -2.18 0.75 22.15
N GLU A 62 -2.04 1.82 21.38
CA GLU A 62 -1.19 2.97 21.71
C GLU A 62 -1.62 3.75 22.96
N ASN A 63 -2.83 3.53 23.47
CA ASN A 63 -3.31 4.06 24.74
C ASN A 63 -3.08 3.11 25.91
N PHE A 64 -2.39 1.99 25.67
CA PHE A 64 -2.12 0.92 26.63
C PHE A 64 -3.39 0.19 27.08
N GLU A 65 -4.42 0.16 26.25
CA GLU A 65 -5.64 -0.56 26.50
C GLU A 65 -5.65 -1.91 25.77
N LEU A 66 -6.17 -2.93 26.46
CA LEU A 66 -6.41 -4.23 25.85
C LEU A 66 -7.66 -4.16 24.96
N LYS A 67 -7.51 -4.57 23.72
CA LYS A 67 -8.61 -4.63 22.74
C LYS A 67 -8.66 -6.01 22.12
N ASN A 68 -9.86 -6.40 21.70
CA ASN A 68 -10.09 -7.64 21.00
C ASN A 68 -10.43 -7.34 19.54
N ALA A 69 -9.87 -8.13 18.64
CA ALA A 69 -10.26 -8.13 17.23
C ALA A 69 -10.63 -9.56 16.81
N PHE A 70 -11.70 -9.68 16.03
CA PHE A 70 -12.28 -10.95 15.65
C PHE A 70 -12.00 -11.25 14.17
N TRP A 71 -11.89 -12.54 13.85
CA TRP A 71 -11.69 -13.01 12.49
C TRP A 71 -12.85 -12.61 11.58
N SER A 72 -12.51 -12.11 10.41
CA SER A 72 -13.42 -11.91 9.29
C SER A 72 -12.89 -12.61 8.03
N ASP A 73 -13.78 -13.14 7.22
CA ASP A 73 -13.43 -13.68 5.90
C ASP A 73 -12.85 -12.63 4.95
N ASP A 74 -13.01 -11.35 5.29
CA ASP A 74 -12.39 -10.24 4.57
C ASP A 74 -10.86 -10.21 4.73
N TYR A 75 -10.29 -10.92 5.71
CA TYR A 75 -8.83 -10.99 5.92
C TYR A 75 -8.09 -11.97 5.00
N LYS A 76 -8.78 -12.57 4.02
CA LYS A 76 -8.16 -13.44 3.00
C LYS A 76 -7.08 -12.77 2.17
N TRP A 77 -6.97 -11.44 2.23
CA TRP A 77 -5.89 -10.67 1.64
C TRP A 77 -4.57 -10.79 2.41
N ALA A 78 -4.59 -11.11 3.70
CA ALA A 78 -3.42 -11.20 4.58
C ALA A 78 -2.60 -12.46 4.27
N ARG A 79 -2.06 -12.52 3.08
CA ARG A 79 -1.28 -13.64 2.53
C ARG A 79 0.19 -13.26 2.43
N ASP A 80 1.06 -14.21 2.69
CA ASP A 80 2.49 -14.03 2.45
C ASP A 80 2.75 -13.78 0.97
N ARG A 81 3.66 -12.85 0.69
CA ARG A 81 4.15 -12.61 -0.65
C ARG A 81 5.39 -13.46 -0.89
N ILE A 82 5.24 -14.56 -1.62
CA ILE A 82 6.34 -15.48 -1.94
C ILE A 82 7.23 -14.86 -3.04
N SER A 83 6.61 -14.27 -4.05
CA SER A 83 7.31 -13.59 -5.15
C SER A 83 6.48 -12.43 -5.71
N ILE A 84 6.97 -11.75 -6.76
CA ILE A 84 6.24 -10.66 -7.44
C ILE A 84 4.89 -11.15 -7.97
N ASN A 85 4.81 -12.40 -8.43
CA ASN A 85 3.63 -12.98 -9.08
C ASN A 85 2.97 -14.10 -8.28
N GLU A 86 3.45 -14.38 -7.05
CA GLU A 86 2.98 -15.51 -6.27
C GLU A 86 2.66 -15.10 -4.83
N LEU A 87 1.45 -15.42 -4.41
CA LEU A 87 0.97 -15.23 -3.06
C LEU A 87 0.86 -16.59 -2.35
N GLY A 88 1.11 -16.61 -1.06
CA GLY A 88 0.96 -17.75 -0.20
C GLY A 88 -0.49 -18.25 -0.06
N LYS A 89 -0.70 -19.19 0.82
CA LYS A 89 -2.05 -19.74 1.09
C LYS A 89 -2.99 -18.67 1.59
N VAL A 90 -4.27 -18.84 1.28
CA VAL A 90 -5.32 -18.03 1.88
C VAL A 90 -5.45 -18.42 3.36
N PRO A 91 -5.34 -17.46 4.30
CA PRO A 91 -5.47 -17.76 5.72
C PRO A 91 -6.93 -18.13 6.08
N ASN A 92 -7.08 -19.00 7.06
CA ASN A 92 -8.37 -19.40 7.63
C ASN A 92 -8.56 -18.86 9.06
N GLY A 93 -7.51 -18.33 9.65
CA GLY A 93 -7.49 -17.74 10.97
C GLY A 93 -6.25 -16.89 11.19
N PHE A 94 -6.22 -16.18 12.29
CA PHE A 94 -5.10 -15.32 12.65
C PHE A 94 -3.79 -16.09 12.84
N ASN A 95 -3.85 -17.32 13.33
CA ASN A 95 -2.67 -18.18 13.53
C ASN A 95 -1.89 -18.50 12.25
N ASP A 96 -2.50 -18.30 11.08
CA ASP A 96 -1.86 -18.62 9.81
C ASP A 96 -0.82 -17.57 9.40
N PHE A 97 -0.87 -16.35 9.98
CA PHE A 97 0.00 -15.27 9.56
C PHE A 97 0.41 -14.27 10.67
N LEU A 98 -0.21 -14.31 11.85
CA LEU A 98 0.18 -13.49 13.00
C LEU A 98 0.94 -14.30 14.04
N ASN A 99 1.87 -13.64 14.71
CA ASN A 99 2.62 -14.16 15.83
C ASN A 99 2.46 -13.23 17.05
N PHE A 100 2.73 -13.78 18.22
CA PHE A 100 2.88 -13.01 19.44
C PHE A 100 3.97 -11.95 19.28
N GLY A 101 3.70 -10.71 19.70
CA GLY A 101 4.63 -9.59 19.53
C GLY A 101 4.55 -8.88 18.18
N ASP A 102 3.71 -9.32 17.24
CA ASP A 102 3.58 -8.63 15.98
C ASP A 102 2.95 -7.25 16.16
N PHE A 103 3.59 -6.26 15.53
CA PHE A 103 3.04 -4.91 15.41
C PHE A 103 2.07 -4.86 14.24
N ILE A 104 0.84 -4.41 14.51
CA ILE A 104 -0.24 -4.37 13.53
C ILE A 104 -0.96 -3.02 13.55
N HIS A 105 -1.68 -2.75 12.47
CA HIS A 105 -2.61 -1.64 12.41
C HIS A 105 -4.05 -2.16 12.44
N LEU A 106 -4.87 -1.55 13.27
CA LEU A 106 -6.30 -1.81 13.35
C LEU A 106 -7.07 -0.59 12.88
N LYS A 107 -8.13 -0.82 12.13
CA LYS A 107 -9.07 0.21 11.73
C LYS A 107 -10.30 0.14 12.63
N LYS A 108 -10.68 1.30 13.15
CA LYS A 108 -11.91 1.43 13.93
C LYS A 108 -13.10 1.54 13.00
N ASN A 109 -14.01 0.59 13.08
CA ASN A 109 -15.34 0.68 12.53
C ASN A 109 -16.31 1.05 13.66
N ASP A 110 -17.57 1.35 13.34
CA ASP A 110 -18.53 1.86 14.33
C ASP A 110 -18.64 0.95 15.57
N ASP A 111 -18.67 -0.37 15.38
CA ASP A 111 -18.92 -1.34 16.44
C ASP A 111 -17.75 -2.33 16.72
N TYR A 112 -16.70 -2.34 15.89
CA TYR A 112 -15.63 -3.33 16.03
C TYR A 112 -14.28 -2.81 15.48
N LEU A 113 -13.20 -3.50 15.88
CA LEU A 113 -11.87 -3.29 15.33
C LEU A 113 -11.61 -4.34 14.24
N SER A 114 -11.14 -3.89 13.09
CA SER A 114 -10.71 -4.76 12.00
C SER A 114 -9.21 -4.67 11.78
N LEU A 115 -8.59 -5.82 11.49
CA LEU A 115 -7.21 -5.83 11.00
C LEU A 115 -7.18 -5.14 9.63
N ASP A 116 -6.25 -4.22 9.47
CA ASP A 116 -6.05 -3.51 8.20
C ASP A 116 -4.54 -3.28 7.98
N GLN A 117 -4.21 -2.85 6.81
CA GLN A 117 -2.84 -2.50 6.44
C GLN A 117 -2.80 -1.08 5.91
N VAL A 118 -1.86 -0.28 6.40
CA VAL A 118 -1.61 1.04 5.83
C VAL A 118 -1.21 0.89 4.37
N PRO A 119 -1.93 1.50 3.43
CA PRO A 119 -1.58 1.42 2.02
C PRO A 119 -0.22 2.08 1.75
N GLU A 120 0.68 1.35 1.09
CA GLU A 120 1.94 1.92 0.58
C GLU A 120 1.71 2.78 -0.67
N ALA A 121 0.63 2.47 -1.41
CA ALA A 121 0.29 3.21 -2.62
C ALA A 121 -0.32 4.56 -2.27
N GLU A 122 0.21 5.58 -2.93
CA GLU A 122 -0.27 6.95 -2.82
C GLU A 122 -0.85 7.40 -4.16
N ALA A 123 -1.85 8.26 -4.10
CA ALA A 123 -2.52 8.77 -5.28
C ALA A 123 -2.77 10.27 -5.16
N SER A 124 -2.85 10.92 -6.31
CA SER A 124 -3.28 12.30 -6.44
C SER A 124 -4.26 12.45 -7.60
N LEU A 125 -5.03 13.52 -7.59
CA LEU A 125 -6.01 13.81 -8.63
C LEU A 125 -6.00 15.30 -8.95
N ILE A 126 -6.02 15.62 -10.25
CA ILE A 126 -6.35 16.94 -10.75
C ILE A 126 -7.43 16.80 -11.82
N SER A 127 -8.46 17.63 -11.73
CA SER A 127 -9.50 17.77 -12.75
C SER A 127 -9.49 19.21 -13.30
N VAL A 128 -9.49 19.32 -14.61
CA VAL A 128 -9.37 20.60 -15.32
C VAL A 128 -10.52 20.73 -16.30
N HIS A 129 -11.09 21.93 -16.39
CA HIS A 129 -12.12 22.23 -17.39
C HIS A 129 -11.49 22.26 -18.79
N PRO A 130 -11.99 21.46 -19.75
CA PRO A 130 -11.31 21.26 -21.02
C PRO A 130 -11.23 22.52 -21.92
N GLU A 131 -12.19 23.42 -21.78
CA GLU A 131 -12.25 24.62 -22.62
C GLU A 131 -11.54 25.81 -21.98
N THR A 132 -11.64 25.98 -20.66
CA THR A 132 -11.09 27.15 -19.96
C THR A 132 -9.72 26.90 -19.32
N GLY A 133 -9.37 25.64 -19.08
CA GLY A 133 -8.15 25.28 -18.34
C GLY A 133 -8.26 25.51 -16.82
N GLU A 134 -9.43 25.87 -16.32
CA GLU A 134 -9.65 26.09 -14.89
C GLU A 134 -9.58 24.78 -14.11
N VAL A 135 -8.90 24.78 -12.98
CA VAL A 135 -8.84 23.62 -12.08
C VAL A 135 -10.16 23.51 -11.34
N ILE A 136 -10.88 22.40 -11.55
CA ILE A 136 -12.17 22.10 -10.92
C ILE A 136 -11.96 21.36 -9.60
N ALA A 137 -11.01 20.40 -9.56
CA ALA A 137 -10.68 19.66 -8.36
C ALA A 137 -9.17 19.42 -8.29
N TYR A 138 -8.64 19.44 -7.08
CA TYR A 138 -7.22 19.27 -6.79
C TYR A 138 -7.05 18.49 -5.49
N VAL A 139 -6.42 17.30 -5.55
CA VAL A 139 -6.12 16.46 -4.40
C VAL A 139 -4.67 16.01 -4.51
N GLY A 140 -3.79 16.60 -3.70
CA GLY A 140 -2.34 16.34 -3.73
C GLY A 140 -1.91 15.04 -3.07
N GLY A 141 -2.75 14.46 -2.23
CA GLY A 141 -2.49 13.22 -1.47
C GLY A 141 -3.70 12.82 -0.64
N LYS A 142 -3.58 11.69 0.06
CA LYS A 142 -4.67 11.13 0.88
C LYS A 142 -4.99 11.99 2.10
N ASN A 143 -3.97 12.36 2.87
CA ASN A 143 -4.12 13.10 4.13
C ASN A 143 -2.89 13.98 4.36
N PHE A 144 -3.10 15.28 4.59
CA PHE A 144 -2.03 16.25 4.82
C PHE A 144 -1.25 15.97 6.11
N ASN A 145 -1.91 15.46 7.16
CA ASN A 145 -1.26 15.14 8.43
C ASN A 145 -0.32 13.92 8.32
N GLU A 146 -0.60 13.01 7.38
CA GLU A 146 0.24 11.84 7.12
C GLU A 146 1.40 12.18 6.17
N SER A 147 1.15 13.04 5.18
CA SER A 147 2.17 13.44 4.20
C SER A 147 1.84 14.81 3.62
N ASN A 148 2.76 15.77 3.79
CA ASN A 148 2.66 17.11 3.22
C ASN A 148 3.12 17.16 1.76
N PHE A 149 3.53 16.02 1.17
CA PHE A 149 4.02 15.97 -0.18
C PHE A 149 2.85 16.06 -1.18
N ASP A 150 2.81 17.17 -1.91
CA ASP A 150 1.83 17.37 -2.97
C ASP A 150 2.27 16.63 -4.25
N ARG A 151 1.61 15.53 -4.53
CA ARG A 151 1.94 14.67 -5.68
C ARG A 151 1.48 15.23 -7.02
N VAL A 152 0.57 16.18 -7.03
CA VAL A 152 0.15 16.84 -8.29
C VAL A 152 1.23 17.79 -8.79
N SER A 153 1.77 18.63 -7.91
CA SER A 153 2.73 19.68 -8.29
C SER A 153 4.19 19.24 -8.16
N SER A 154 4.49 18.29 -7.27
CA SER A 154 5.87 18.00 -6.85
C SER A 154 6.38 16.62 -7.26
N SER A 155 5.50 15.69 -7.72
CA SER A 155 5.96 14.41 -8.21
C SER A 155 6.31 14.46 -9.69
N PHE A 156 7.28 13.62 -10.09
CA PHE A 156 7.72 13.46 -11.48
C PHE A 156 7.54 11.99 -11.92
N PRO A 157 6.29 11.51 -12.01
CA PRO A 157 6.05 10.14 -12.45
C PRO A 157 6.40 9.98 -13.91
N GLN A 158 6.83 8.76 -14.29
CA GLN A 158 6.99 8.41 -15.69
C GLN A 158 5.62 8.44 -16.38
N SER A 159 5.47 9.28 -17.40
CA SER A 159 4.20 9.47 -18.11
C SER A 159 3.70 8.20 -18.82
N GLY A 160 4.62 7.37 -19.30
CA GLY A 160 4.27 6.14 -20.01
C GLY A 160 3.29 6.41 -21.15
N SER A 161 2.26 5.58 -21.26
CA SER A 161 1.22 5.70 -22.30
C SER A 161 0.33 6.94 -22.16
N SER A 162 0.34 7.62 -21.04
CA SER A 162 -0.39 8.90 -20.88
C SER A 162 0.16 10.00 -21.78
N PHE A 163 1.34 9.83 -22.35
CA PHE A 163 1.93 10.75 -23.32
C PHE A 163 1.37 10.58 -24.75
N LYS A 164 0.72 9.44 -25.06
CA LYS A 164 0.20 9.13 -26.41
C LYS A 164 -0.76 10.19 -26.97
N PRO A 165 -1.71 10.77 -26.22
CA PRO A 165 -2.58 11.81 -26.74
C PRO A 165 -1.81 13.01 -27.33
N PHE A 166 -0.69 13.39 -26.73
CA PHE A 166 0.15 14.48 -27.24
C PHE A 166 0.84 14.10 -28.55
N ILE A 167 1.35 12.86 -28.65
CA ILE A 167 1.96 12.34 -29.89
C ILE A 167 0.92 12.30 -31.01
N TYR A 168 -0.27 11.76 -30.77
CA TYR A 168 -1.31 11.66 -31.79
C TYR A 168 -1.85 13.03 -32.20
N SER A 169 -2.05 13.93 -31.26
CA SER A 169 -2.47 15.32 -31.58
C SER A 169 -1.44 16.03 -32.45
N SER A 170 -0.16 15.89 -32.11
CA SER A 170 0.93 16.45 -32.92
C SER A 170 0.99 15.82 -34.32
N SER A 171 0.81 14.51 -34.42
CA SER A 171 0.81 13.81 -35.70
C SER A 171 -0.33 14.29 -36.61
N ILE A 172 -1.54 14.41 -36.06
CA ILE A 172 -2.71 14.91 -36.81
C ILE A 172 -2.48 16.35 -37.26
N ALA A 173 -1.93 17.20 -36.40
CA ALA A 173 -1.59 18.58 -36.76
C ALA A 173 -0.54 18.67 -37.88
N ASN A 174 0.31 17.66 -38.03
CA ASN A 174 1.32 17.56 -39.08
C ASN A 174 0.85 16.77 -40.32
N GLY A 175 -0.45 16.58 -40.50
CA GLY A 175 -1.04 16.01 -41.74
C GLY A 175 -1.25 14.51 -41.72
N TYR A 176 -0.95 13.82 -40.63
CA TYR A 176 -1.33 12.42 -40.46
C TYR A 176 -2.83 12.30 -40.20
N ASN A 177 -3.41 11.15 -40.48
CA ASN A 177 -4.82 10.85 -40.17
C ASN A 177 -4.96 9.47 -39.56
N LEU A 178 -6.16 9.10 -39.11
CA LEU A 178 -6.43 7.83 -38.44
C LEU A 178 -6.17 6.58 -39.33
N SER A 179 -6.07 6.76 -40.63
CA SER A 179 -5.78 5.69 -41.61
C SER A 179 -4.32 5.65 -42.04
N THR A 180 -3.48 6.53 -41.51
CA THR A 180 -2.05 6.54 -41.83
C THR A 180 -1.39 5.27 -41.34
N LEU A 181 -0.76 4.55 -42.25
CA LEU A 181 -0.01 3.33 -41.92
C LEU A 181 1.34 3.70 -41.33
N ILE A 182 1.62 3.15 -40.16
CA ILE A 182 2.89 3.29 -39.47
C ILE A 182 3.51 1.90 -39.32
N ASN A 183 4.80 1.82 -39.60
CA ASN A 183 5.52 0.56 -39.40
C ASN A 183 5.68 0.26 -37.92
N ASP A 184 5.04 -0.80 -37.42
CA ASP A 184 5.14 -1.31 -36.06
C ASP A 184 6.23 -2.39 -35.98
N ALA A 185 7.42 -2.08 -36.45
CA ALA A 185 8.59 -2.94 -36.31
C ALA A 185 9.32 -2.66 -35.00
N PRO A 186 9.98 -3.64 -34.41
CA PRO A 186 10.86 -3.41 -33.27
C PRO A 186 11.92 -2.38 -33.60
N ILE A 187 12.07 -1.38 -32.72
CA ILE A 187 13.12 -0.36 -32.84
C ILE A 187 14.24 -0.73 -31.90
N ILE A 188 15.45 -0.81 -32.41
CA ILE A 188 16.66 -1.04 -31.65
C ILE A 188 17.31 0.32 -31.39
N PHE A 189 17.45 0.67 -30.10
CA PHE A 189 18.23 1.82 -29.69
C PHE A 189 19.62 1.32 -29.27
N GLU A 190 20.64 1.79 -29.98
CA GLU A 190 22.03 1.62 -29.61
C GLU A 190 22.46 2.91 -28.88
N ASP A 191 22.76 2.79 -27.63
CA ASP A 191 23.32 3.86 -26.82
C ASP A 191 24.66 3.37 -26.27
N GLU A 192 25.72 4.14 -26.51
CA GLU A 192 27.08 3.81 -26.07
C GLU A 192 27.21 3.68 -24.53
N ASN A 193 26.23 4.19 -23.77
CA ASN A 193 26.22 4.11 -22.32
C ASN A 193 25.43 2.89 -21.78
N LEU A 194 24.81 2.09 -22.66
CA LEU A 194 24.07 0.89 -22.26
C LEU A 194 24.95 -0.36 -22.48
N GLU A 195 24.95 -1.24 -21.49
CA GLU A 195 25.67 -2.52 -21.57
C GLU A 195 25.13 -3.46 -22.68
N SER A 196 23.91 -3.20 -23.16
CA SER A 196 23.27 -3.95 -24.25
C SER A 196 22.29 -3.08 -25.02
N ALA A 197 22.10 -3.39 -26.32
CA ALA A 197 21.11 -2.72 -27.16
C ALA A 197 19.70 -2.91 -26.57
N TRP A 198 18.97 -1.81 -26.41
CA TRP A 198 17.60 -1.85 -25.92
C TRP A 198 16.62 -1.97 -27.08
N THR A 199 15.91 -3.11 -27.11
CA THR A 199 14.88 -3.36 -28.13
C THR A 199 13.51 -3.04 -27.57
N VAL A 200 12.81 -2.10 -28.18
CA VAL A 200 11.41 -1.79 -27.88
C VAL A 200 10.52 -2.50 -28.87
N SER A 201 9.64 -3.36 -28.36
CA SER A 201 8.58 -3.99 -29.13
C SER A 201 7.22 -3.56 -28.56
N TYR A 202 6.36 -3.01 -29.40
CA TYR A 202 5.02 -2.55 -29.04
C TYR A 202 3.93 -3.59 -29.31
N THR A 203 4.24 -4.87 -29.17
CA THR A 203 3.27 -5.97 -29.41
C THR A 203 2.03 -5.89 -28.53
N HIS A 204 2.05 -5.10 -27.46
CA HIS A 204 0.91 -4.86 -26.58
C HIS A 204 0.09 -3.59 -26.93
N LEU A 205 0.37 -2.95 -28.07
CA LEU A 205 -0.46 -1.86 -28.59
C LEU A 205 -1.73 -2.36 -29.28
N THR A 206 -1.87 -3.64 -29.46
CA THR A 206 -3.15 -4.21 -29.86
C THR A 206 -4.11 -4.10 -28.70
N LEU A 207 -5.22 -3.40 -28.90
CA LEU A 207 -6.34 -3.41 -27.99
C LEU A 207 -6.64 -4.86 -27.54
N PRO A 208 -7.22 -5.08 -26.34
CA PRO A 208 -7.51 -6.42 -25.82
C PRO A 208 -8.47 -7.26 -26.68
N THR A 209 -8.74 -6.85 -27.88
CA THR A 209 -9.60 -7.51 -28.85
C THR A 209 -8.85 -8.46 -29.82
N THR A 210 -7.53 -8.49 -29.77
CA THR A 210 -6.78 -9.49 -30.55
C THR A 210 -6.72 -10.79 -29.77
N PRO A 211 -7.33 -11.88 -30.26
CA PRO A 211 -7.15 -13.18 -29.62
C PRO A 211 -5.67 -13.56 -29.72
N TYR A 212 -5.13 -14.04 -28.62
CA TYR A 212 -3.82 -14.68 -28.63
C TYR A 212 -3.86 -15.85 -29.60
N VAL A 213 -3.06 -15.82 -30.65
CA VAL A 213 -2.80 -16.94 -31.51
C VAL A 213 -1.59 -17.69 -31.00
#